data_2a3620145abd99f97cd8b1c32c07188f
#
_entry.id   2a3620145abd99f97cd8b1c32c07188f
#
_cell.length_a   1.000
_cell.length_b   1.000
_cell.length_c   1.000
_cell.angle_alpha   90.00
_cell.angle_beta   90.00
_cell.angle_gamma   90.00
#
_symmetry.space_group_name_H-M   'P 1'
#
loop_
_entity.id
_entity.type
_entity.pdbx_description
1 polymer ?
#
loop_
_entity_poly.entity_id
_entity_poly.type
_entity_poly.pdbx_seq_one_letter_code
_entity_poly.pdbx_strand_id
1 'polypeptide(L)'
;MKFTVIGAGLAGTEAAWQIANAGHPVTLLEMKPVQYSPAHTSPLFAELVCSNSLKAARLESAAGLLKEEMARLGSLTVPIARQCAVPAGGALAVDREQFA
;
A
#
# COMPACT_ATOMS: atom_id res chain seq x y z
N MET A 1 4.59 -23.59 7.37
CA MET A 1 3.33 -22.95 7.76
C MET A 1 2.76 -22.22 6.56
N LYS A 2 1.47 -22.34 6.32
CA LYS A 2 0.78 -21.65 5.22
C LYS A 2 -0.03 -20.49 5.77
N PHE A 3 -0.06 -19.40 5.02
CA PHE A 3 -0.81 -18.18 5.39
C PHE A 3 -1.80 -17.83 4.30
N THR A 4 -2.94 -17.32 4.72
CA THR A 4 -3.94 -16.75 3.80
C THR A 4 -4.18 -15.30 4.21
N VAL A 5 -4.06 -14.39 3.25
CA VAL A 5 -4.36 -12.96 3.43
C VAL A 5 -5.64 -12.65 2.65
N ILE A 6 -6.61 -12.07 3.30
CA ILE A 6 -7.90 -11.73 2.69
C ILE A 6 -7.95 -10.23 2.45
N GLY A 7 -8.06 -9.85 1.19
CA GLY A 7 -8.08 -8.47 0.75
C GLY A 7 -6.73 -7.98 0.25
N ALA A 8 -6.68 -7.48 -0.97
CA ALA A 8 -5.47 -6.96 -1.61
C ALA A 8 -5.45 -5.42 -1.62
N GLY A 9 -5.84 -4.82 -0.51
CA GLY A 9 -5.70 -3.39 -0.27
C GLY A 9 -4.29 -3.05 0.21
N LEU A 10 -4.12 -1.88 0.82
CA LEU A 10 -2.81 -1.44 1.32
C LEU A 10 -2.22 -2.40 2.35
N ALA A 11 -3.02 -2.78 3.34
CA ALA A 11 -2.56 -3.67 4.40
C ALA A 11 -2.34 -5.09 3.92
N GLY A 12 -3.25 -5.62 3.11
CA GLY A 12 -3.18 -7.01 2.63
C GLY A 12 -2.00 -7.25 1.69
N THR A 13 -1.73 -6.33 0.77
CA THR A 13 -0.58 -6.46 -0.13
C THR A 13 0.74 -6.37 0.63
N GLU A 14 0.83 -5.47 1.62
CA GLU A 14 2.03 -5.37 2.47
C GLU A 14 2.24 -6.66 3.26
N ALA A 15 1.19 -7.18 3.89
CA ALA A 15 1.26 -8.41 4.69
C ALA A 15 1.67 -9.61 3.82
N ALA A 16 1.06 -9.78 2.66
CA ALA A 16 1.37 -10.89 1.75
C ALA A 16 2.83 -10.83 1.29
N TRP A 17 3.31 -9.64 0.95
CA TRP A 17 4.70 -9.46 0.52
C TRP A 17 5.69 -9.79 1.64
N GLN A 18 5.40 -9.35 2.88
CA GLN A 18 6.26 -9.64 4.03
C GLN A 18 6.32 -11.14 4.30
N ILE A 19 5.18 -11.83 4.25
CA ILE A 19 5.11 -13.28 4.47
C ILE A 19 5.90 -14.03 3.40
N ALA A 20 5.68 -13.70 2.13
CA ALA A 20 6.39 -14.31 1.01
C ALA A 20 7.89 -14.07 1.09
N ASN A 21 8.28 -12.84 1.44
CA ASN A 21 9.69 -12.46 1.54
C ASN A 21 10.40 -13.15 2.72
N ALA A 22 9.63 -13.57 3.73
CA ALA A 22 10.16 -14.37 4.84
C ALA A 22 10.27 -15.86 4.51
N GLY A 23 9.91 -16.26 3.30
CA GLY A 23 10.05 -17.63 2.82
C GLY A 23 8.86 -18.55 3.08
N HIS A 24 7.70 -17.99 3.46
CA HIS A 24 6.49 -18.77 3.72
C HIS A 24 5.53 -18.73 2.53
N PRO A 25 4.88 -19.87 2.21
CA PRO A 25 3.79 -19.85 1.23
C PRO A 25 2.65 -18.96 1.71
N VAL A 26 2.10 -18.12 0.81
CA VAL A 26 1.00 -17.23 1.13
C VAL A 26 -0.01 -17.23 -0.02
N THR A 27 -1.30 -17.26 0.33
CA THR A 27 -2.40 -17.10 -0.62
C THR A 27 -3.06 -15.77 -0.35
N LEU A 28 -3.13 -14.93 -1.39
CA LEU A 28 -3.79 -13.62 -1.33
C LEU A 28 -5.15 -13.73 -2.03
N LEU A 29 -6.22 -13.50 -1.29
CA LEU A 29 -7.59 -13.54 -1.80
C LEU A 29 -8.11 -12.12 -1.95
N GLU A 30 -8.67 -11.82 -3.12
CA GLU A 30 -9.24 -10.51 -3.42
C GLU A 30 -10.59 -10.67 -4.12
N MET A 31 -11.62 -9.95 -3.67
CA MET A 31 -12.95 -10.05 -4.27
C MET A 31 -13.06 -9.32 -5.61
N LYS A 32 -12.26 -8.31 -5.88
CA LYS A 32 -12.24 -7.65 -7.19
C LYS A 32 -11.62 -8.56 -8.25
N PRO A 33 -12.04 -8.52 -9.50
CA PRO A 33 -13.10 -7.67 -10.08
C PRO A 33 -14.52 -8.26 -9.94
N VAL A 34 -14.69 -9.40 -9.28
CA VAL A 34 -16.01 -10.05 -9.18
C VAL A 34 -16.96 -9.21 -8.33
N GLN A 35 -16.47 -8.65 -7.23
CA GLN A 35 -17.26 -7.81 -6.34
C GLN A 35 -16.41 -6.66 -5.81
N TYR A 36 -17.04 -5.50 -5.62
CA TYR A 36 -16.40 -4.29 -5.09
C TYR A 36 -17.13 -3.83 -3.83
N SER A 37 -16.38 -3.21 -2.90
CA SER A 37 -17.00 -2.47 -1.81
C SER A 37 -17.60 -1.17 -2.37
N PRO A 38 -18.52 -0.49 -1.64
CA PRO A 38 -19.06 0.79 -2.11
C PRO A 38 -18.02 1.86 -2.39
N ALA A 39 -16.87 1.81 -1.71
CA ALA A 39 -15.80 2.80 -1.85
C ALA A 39 -14.85 2.52 -3.01
N HIS A 40 -14.82 1.31 -3.54
CA HIS A 40 -13.85 0.89 -4.56
C HIS A 40 -14.45 0.90 -5.96
N THR A 41 -13.68 1.32 -6.95
CA THR A 41 -14.09 1.38 -8.35
C THR A 41 -13.06 0.77 -9.31
N SER A 42 -11.80 0.64 -8.90
CA SER A 42 -10.71 0.10 -9.73
C SER A 42 -10.52 -1.40 -9.46
N PRO A 43 -10.24 -2.22 -10.49
CA PRO A 43 -9.89 -3.64 -10.28
C PRO A 43 -8.49 -3.83 -9.70
N LEU A 44 -7.68 -2.79 -9.60
CA LEU A 44 -6.28 -2.87 -9.17
C LEU A 44 -6.18 -3.05 -7.64
N PHE A 45 -5.05 -3.60 -7.21
CA PHE A 45 -4.73 -3.75 -5.80
C PHE A 45 -4.35 -2.40 -5.18
N ALA A 46 -4.37 -2.33 -3.84
CA ALA A 46 -3.93 -1.14 -3.09
C ALA A 46 -4.59 0.17 -3.58
N GLU A 47 -5.87 0.12 -3.90
CA GLU A 47 -6.60 1.29 -4.38
C GLU A 47 -6.78 2.34 -3.28
N LEU A 48 -6.36 3.59 -3.57
CA LEU A 48 -6.61 4.73 -2.70
C LEU A 48 -7.99 5.33 -3.04
N VAL A 49 -8.89 5.35 -2.07
CA VAL A 49 -10.31 5.66 -2.33
C VAL A 49 -10.72 7.09 -2.00
N CYS A 50 -10.12 7.75 -1.01
CA CYS A 50 -10.49 9.11 -0.61
C CYS A 50 -9.67 10.17 -1.33
N SER A 51 -8.37 9.95 -1.48
CA SER A 51 -7.44 10.84 -2.15
C SER A 51 -6.25 10.05 -2.66
N ASN A 52 -5.37 10.71 -3.42
CA ASN A 52 -4.12 10.11 -3.85
C ASN A 52 -2.97 10.35 -2.88
N SER A 53 -3.26 10.88 -1.67
CA SER A 53 -2.25 11.22 -0.69
C SER A 53 -2.13 10.15 0.40
N LEU A 54 -0.89 9.76 0.72
CA LEU A 54 -0.55 8.96 1.89
C LEU A 54 -0.14 9.86 3.06
N LYS A 55 -0.60 11.11 3.06
CA LYS A 55 -0.33 12.13 4.07
C LYS A 55 1.13 12.60 4.01
N ALA A 56 1.64 13.13 5.12
CA ALA A 56 2.94 13.79 5.12
C ALA A 56 4.11 12.85 4.82
N ALA A 57 5.11 13.39 4.13
CA ALA A 57 6.37 12.71 3.84
C ALA A 57 7.54 13.25 4.67
N ARG A 58 7.35 14.37 5.36
CA ARG A 58 8.42 15.03 6.13
C ARG A 58 8.70 14.30 7.44
N LEU A 59 9.99 14.14 7.77
CA LEU A 59 10.40 13.46 9.00
C LEU A 59 9.94 14.18 10.28
N GLU A 60 9.72 15.49 10.21
CA GLU A 60 9.27 16.29 11.35
C GLU A 60 7.81 16.00 11.76
N SER A 61 7.03 15.39 10.89
CA SER A 61 5.66 14.99 11.20
C SER A 61 5.60 13.54 11.66
N ALA A 62 4.61 13.21 12.50
CA ALA A 62 4.41 11.83 12.95
C ALA A 62 4.14 10.88 11.77
N ALA A 63 3.31 11.29 10.80
CA ALA A 63 3.00 10.49 9.64
C ALA A 63 4.22 10.27 8.73
N GLY A 64 5.06 11.29 8.56
CA GLY A 64 6.29 11.17 7.78
C GLY A 64 7.33 10.31 8.47
N LEU A 65 7.48 10.44 9.78
CA LEU A 65 8.38 9.61 10.56
C LEU A 65 7.95 8.14 10.52
N LEU A 66 6.67 7.87 10.65
CA LEU A 66 6.13 6.50 10.56
C LEU A 66 6.48 5.87 9.21
N LYS A 67 6.34 6.61 8.11
CA LYS A 67 6.69 6.10 6.78
C LYS A 67 8.17 5.78 6.66
N GLU A 68 9.04 6.62 7.21
CA GLU A 68 10.50 6.35 7.22
C GLU A 68 10.82 5.10 8.03
N GLU A 69 10.19 4.93 9.19
CA GLU A 69 10.35 3.72 9.99
C GLU A 69 9.89 2.48 9.23
N MET A 70 8.73 2.54 8.56
CA MET A 70 8.23 1.45 7.73
C MET A 70 9.21 1.11 6.61
N ALA A 71 9.74 2.11 5.92
CA ALA A 71 10.72 1.90 4.86
C ALA A 71 11.98 1.19 5.38
N ARG A 72 12.49 1.59 6.54
CA ARG A 72 13.65 0.96 7.17
C ARG A 72 13.39 -0.46 7.65
N LEU A 73 12.13 -0.78 7.96
CA LEU A 73 11.72 -2.13 8.33
C LEU A 73 11.43 -3.03 7.12
N GLY A 74 11.62 -2.52 5.91
CA GLY A 74 11.45 -3.31 4.69
C GLY A 74 10.05 -3.28 4.09
N SER A 75 9.30 -2.18 4.28
CA SER A 75 7.99 -2.02 3.66
C SER A 75 8.06 -2.12 2.13
N LEU A 76 7.06 -2.74 1.53
CA LEU A 76 6.83 -2.70 0.10
C LEU A 76 6.14 -1.39 -0.31
N THR A 77 5.11 -0.99 0.44
CA THR A 77 4.22 0.12 0.11
C THR A 77 4.95 1.46 0.03
N VAL A 78 5.79 1.78 1.01
CA VAL A 78 6.42 3.11 1.09
C VAL A 78 7.43 3.36 -0.04
N PRO A 79 8.37 2.44 -0.35
CA PRO A 79 9.26 2.65 -1.50
C PRO A 79 8.51 2.78 -2.83
N ILE A 80 7.47 1.99 -3.04
CA ILE A 80 6.66 2.08 -4.26
C ILE A 80 5.93 3.41 -4.33
N ALA A 81 5.36 3.88 -3.22
CA ALA A 81 4.71 5.19 -3.18
C ALA A 81 5.69 6.31 -3.54
N ARG A 82 6.93 6.24 -3.06
CA ARG A 82 7.97 7.21 -3.40
C ARG A 82 8.33 7.19 -4.88
N GLN A 83 8.32 6.02 -5.52
CA GLN A 83 8.55 5.89 -6.96
C GLN A 83 7.41 6.45 -7.80
N CYS A 84 6.18 6.43 -7.27
CA CYS A 84 4.99 6.91 -7.96
C CYS A 84 4.59 8.33 -7.52
N ALA A 85 5.44 9.02 -6.78
CA ALA A 85 5.11 10.33 -6.20
C ALA A 85 4.87 11.40 -7.26
N VAL A 86 3.89 12.26 -6.97
CA VAL A 86 3.59 13.46 -7.76
C VAL A 86 3.72 14.68 -6.88
N PRO A 87 3.98 15.89 -7.43
CA PRO A 87 4.16 17.09 -6.62
C PRO A 87 2.92 17.42 -5.79
N ALA A 88 3.08 17.55 -4.47
CA ALA A 88 2.00 17.88 -3.54
C ALA A 88 2.54 18.53 -2.24
N GLY A 89 3.57 19.36 -2.34
CA GLY A 89 4.17 20.00 -1.19
C GLY A 89 4.79 19.00 -0.22
N GLY A 90 4.41 19.06 1.07
CA GLY A 90 4.94 18.18 2.09
C GLY A 90 4.22 16.84 2.22
N ALA A 91 3.23 16.55 1.38
CA ALA A 91 2.49 15.30 1.40
C ALA A 91 3.07 14.29 0.42
N LEU A 92 2.92 13.01 0.72
CA LEU A 92 3.28 11.92 -0.20
C LEU A 92 2.04 11.57 -1.03
N ALA A 93 1.84 12.31 -2.13
CA ALA A 93 0.79 12.04 -3.11
C ALA A 93 1.35 11.19 -4.24
N VAL A 94 0.52 10.31 -4.80
CA VAL A 94 0.96 9.32 -5.78
C VAL A 94 0.05 9.30 -7.01
N ASP A 95 0.61 8.82 -8.13
CA ASP A 95 -0.19 8.41 -9.28
C ASP A 95 -0.89 7.11 -8.89
N ARG A 96 -2.21 7.15 -8.79
CA ARG A 96 -3.00 6.02 -8.27
C ARG A 96 -2.84 4.74 -9.09
N GLU A 97 -2.80 4.84 -10.41
CA GLU A 97 -2.68 3.68 -11.28
C GLU A 97 -1.30 3.06 -11.21
N GLN A 98 -0.25 3.87 -11.19
CA GLN A 98 1.12 3.36 -11.03
C GLN A 98 1.33 2.73 -9.65
N PHE A 99 0.77 3.35 -8.60
CA PHE A 99 0.92 2.87 -7.23
C PHE A 99 0.19 1.54 -7.01
N ALA A 100 -0.99 1.41 -7.57
CA ALA A 100 -1.85 0.25 -7.38
C ALA A 100 -1.31 -1.06 -7.99
#